data_cc25bd926b4dbf79ddb35eb844a9485d
#
_entry.id   cc25bd926b4dbf79ddb35eb844a9485d
#
_cell.length_a   1.000
_cell.length_b   1.000
_cell.length_c   1.000
_cell.angle_alpha   90.00
_cell.angle_beta   90.00
_cell.angle_gamma   90.00
#
_symmetry.space_group_name_H-M   'P 1'
#
loop_
_entity.id
_entity.type
_entity.pdbx_description
1 polymer ?
#
loop_
_entity_poly.entity_id
_entity_poly.type
_entity_poly.pdbx_seq_one_letter_code
_entity_poly.pdbx_strand_id
1 'polypeptide(L)'
;GHVYTGPIGLVVSPAHHGIDSVAYEQNMCMGCNACDTVCPVSIPLASMITDVRAKAIERTGMPAPKRLALDQWTTPQRIDRLTGLASRLQAPLRTGGLIRLPFGKLAKEKSLPALSEHPLHYRAREIASTNPAAPGVKVGLFPSCMVDRLLPAAGYAAARVLQALGAEVHVVEGRRCCGLPHLNAGDRENAR
;
A
#
# COMPACT_ATOMS: atom_id res chain seq x y z
N GLY A 1 23.26 13.89 -21.22
CA GLY A 1 22.31 13.21 -22.09
C GLY A 1 21.02 12.98 -21.34
N HIS A 2 19.88 13.13 -22.01
CA HIS A 2 18.61 12.87 -21.38
C HIS A 2 18.37 11.36 -21.30
N VAL A 3 18.10 10.86 -20.10
CA VAL A 3 17.66 9.47 -19.90
C VAL A 3 16.20 9.37 -20.34
N TYR A 4 15.89 8.36 -21.12
CA TYR A 4 14.50 8.06 -21.46
C TYR A 4 13.74 7.60 -20.21
N THR A 5 12.70 8.32 -19.81
CA THR A 5 12.00 8.13 -18.53
C THR A 5 10.86 7.10 -18.59
N GLY A 6 10.60 6.48 -19.74
CA GLY A 6 9.60 5.43 -19.90
C GLY A 6 10.05 4.09 -19.27
N PRO A 7 9.13 3.11 -19.15
CA PRO A 7 9.41 1.82 -18.48
C PRO A 7 10.65 1.10 -19.04
N ILE A 8 10.82 1.07 -20.35
CA ILE A 8 11.99 0.47 -21.00
C ILE A 8 13.27 1.23 -20.63
N GLY A 9 13.23 2.56 -20.62
CA GLY A 9 14.37 3.39 -20.27
C GLY A 9 14.86 3.18 -18.83
N LEU A 10 13.93 2.96 -17.88
CA LEU A 10 14.28 2.66 -16.50
C LEU A 10 15.04 1.33 -16.35
N VAL A 11 14.91 0.43 -17.30
CA VAL A 11 15.60 -0.87 -17.29
C VAL A 11 16.89 -0.82 -18.10
N VAL A 12 16.89 -0.15 -19.26
CA VAL A 12 18.03 -0.15 -20.19
C VAL A 12 19.08 0.91 -19.86
N SER A 13 18.66 2.12 -19.44
CA SER A 13 19.58 3.21 -19.13
C SER A 13 20.62 2.87 -18.06
N PRO A 14 20.32 2.11 -17.00
CA PRO A 14 21.31 1.66 -16.03
C PRO A 14 22.48 0.89 -16.64
N ALA A 15 22.27 0.13 -17.71
CA ALA A 15 23.31 -0.64 -18.36
C ALA A 15 24.31 0.25 -19.13
N HIS A 16 23.87 1.42 -19.60
CA HIS A 16 24.69 2.34 -20.39
C HIS A 16 25.27 3.49 -19.59
N HIS A 17 24.55 3.97 -18.59
CA HIS A 17 24.87 5.19 -17.85
C HIS A 17 25.03 4.97 -16.34
N GLY A 18 25.01 3.72 -15.89
CA GLY A 18 25.03 3.37 -14.47
C GLY A 18 23.66 3.52 -13.78
N ILE A 19 23.53 2.84 -12.63
CA ILE A 19 22.24 2.72 -11.92
C ILE A 19 21.74 4.06 -11.38
N ASP A 20 22.67 4.98 -11.09
CA ASP A 20 22.35 6.30 -10.54
C ASP A 20 21.67 7.22 -11.57
N SER A 21 21.82 6.89 -12.87
CA SER A 21 21.20 7.65 -13.98
C SER A 21 19.68 7.65 -13.95
N VAL A 22 19.07 6.69 -13.28
CA VAL A 22 17.60 6.53 -13.16
C VAL A 22 17.11 6.64 -11.71
N ALA A 23 17.96 7.10 -10.79
CA ALA A 23 17.66 7.13 -9.36
C ALA A 23 16.39 7.95 -9.01
N TYR A 24 16.15 9.05 -9.73
CA TYR A 24 14.96 9.87 -9.54
C TYR A 24 13.74 9.26 -10.24
N GLU A 25 13.86 8.92 -11.51
CA GLU A 25 12.78 8.47 -12.38
C GLU A 25 12.17 7.14 -11.92
N GLN A 26 12.97 6.22 -11.41
CA GLN A 26 12.47 4.95 -10.89
C GLN A 26 11.57 5.12 -9.65
N ASN A 27 11.71 6.22 -8.87
CA ASN A 27 10.82 6.49 -7.76
C ASN A 27 9.40 6.89 -8.21
N MET A 28 9.22 7.29 -9.46
CA MET A 28 7.90 7.60 -10.03
C MET A 28 7.12 6.35 -10.44
N CYS A 29 7.77 5.19 -10.55
CA CYS A 29 7.10 3.94 -10.88
C CYS A 29 6.29 3.43 -9.67
N MET A 30 4.99 3.26 -9.85
CA MET A 30 4.06 2.78 -8.83
C MET A 30 3.94 1.24 -8.77
N GLY A 31 4.57 0.51 -9.71
CA GLY A 31 4.45 -0.94 -9.80
C GLY A 31 3.05 -1.42 -10.21
N CYS A 32 2.33 -0.64 -11.01
CA CYS A 32 0.96 -0.95 -11.42
C CYS A 32 0.85 -2.01 -12.53
N ASN A 33 1.96 -2.51 -13.05
CA ASN A 33 2.07 -3.51 -14.14
C ASN A 33 1.42 -3.11 -15.48
N ALA A 34 0.95 -1.88 -15.64
CA ALA A 34 0.35 -1.45 -16.90
C ALA A 34 1.31 -1.55 -18.10
N CYS A 35 2.62 -1.34 -17.86
CA CYS A 35 3.62 -1.50 -18.92
C CYS A 35 3.77 -2.96 -19.39
N ASP A 36 3.55 -3.93 -18.52
CA ASP A 36 3.63 -5.36 -18.84
C ASP A 36 2.43 -5.78 -19.70
N THR A 37 1.23 -5.28 -19.36
CA THR A 37 0.00 -5.63 -20.07
C THR A 37 -0.09 -5.07 -21.49
N VAL A 38 0.55 -3.92 -21.75
CA VAL A 38 0.56 -3.28 -23.08
C VAL A 38 1.78 -3.66 -23.92
N CYS A 39 2.72 -4.43 -23.36
CA CYS A 39 3.94 -4.82 -24.06
C CYS A 39 3.63 -5.92 -25.10
N PRO A 40 3.82 -5.66 -26.40
CA PRO A 40 3.49 -6.65 -27.44
C PRO A 40 4.38 -7.90 -27.40
N VAL A 41 5.52 -7.82 -26.74
CA VAL A 41 6.49 -8.92 -26.57
C VAL A 41 6.53 -9.46 -25.14
N SER A 42 5.56 -9.08 -24.30
CA SER A 42 5.36 -9.58 -22.94
C SER A 42 6.60 -9.48 -22.02
N ILE A 43 7.37 -8.38 -22.14
CA ILE A 43 8.52 -8.13 -21.27
C ILE A 43 7.99 -7.74 -19.87
N PRO A 44 8.45 -8.39 -18.79
CA PRO A 44 8.01 -8.08 -17.42
C PRO A 44 8.72 -6.84 -16.86
N LEU A 45 8.43 -5.67 -17.47
CA LEU A 45 9.11 -4.40 -17.18
C LEU A 45 8.94 -3.96 -15.71
N ALA A 46 7.76 -4.17 -15.14
CA ALA A 46 7.48 -3.78 -13.77
C ALA A 46 8.37 -4.53 -12.76
N SER A 47 8.56 -5.84 -12.95
CA SER A 47 9.48 -6.61 -12.09
C SER A 47 10.93 -6.20 -12.31
N MET A 48 11.35 -5.96 -13.55
CA MET A 48 12.69 -5.49 -13.88
C MET A 48 13.00 -4.11 -13.27
N ILE A 49 12.05 -3.18 -13.28
CA ILE A 49 12.18 -1.88 -12.62
C ILE A 49 12.34 -2.07 -11.09
N THR A 50 11.58 -3.00 -10.52
CA THR A 50 11.71 -3.33 -9.09
C THR A 50 13.10 -3.90 -8.77
N ASP A 51 13.67 -4.72 -9.68
CA ASP A 51 15.03 -5.25 -9.56
C ASP A 51 16.10 -4.15 -9.62
N VAL A 52 15.96 -3.22 -10.58
CA VAL A 52 16.86 -2.06 -10.68
C VAL A 52 16.81 -1.24 -9.39
N ARG A 53 15.60 -1.03 -8.86
CA ARG A 53 15.41 -0.28 -7.61
C ARG A 53 16.04 -1.00 -6.41
N ALA A 54 15.89 -2.31 -6.30
CA ALA A 54 16.52 -3.09 -5.24
C ALA A 54 18.05 -2.99 -5.30
N LYS A 55 18.64 -3.16 -6.49
CA LYS A 55 20.09 -2.99 -6.70
C LYS A 55 20.57 -1.57 -6.38
N ALA A 56 19.79 -0.55 -6.66
CA ALA A 56 20.12 0.83 -6.30
C ALA A 56 20.18 1.00 -4.78
N ILE A 57 19.19 0.47 -4.06
CA ILE A 57 19.14 0.51 -2.59
C ILE A 57 20.27 -0.32 -1.96
N GLU A 58 20.60 -1.48 -2.51
CA GLU A 58 21.75 -2.28 -2.05
C GLU A 58 23.08 -1.50 -2.14
N ARG A 59 23.25 -0.66 -3.16
CA ARG A 59 24.48 0.14 -3.36
C ARG A 59 24.52 1.40 -2.51
N THR A 60 23.41 2.13 -2.45
CA THR A 60 23.38 3.49 -1.86
C THR A 60 22.77 3.51 -0.46
N GLY A 61 22.13 2.43 -0.05
CA GLY A 61 21.30 2.37 1.15
C GLY A 61 19.97 3.09 1.00
N MET A 62 19.03 2.78 1.89
CA MET A 62 17.77 3.50 1.95
C MET A 62 17.91 4.75 2.82
N PRO A 63 17.42 5.93 2.38
CA PRO A 63 17.41 7.14 3.22
C PRO A 63 16.74 6.87 4.58
N ALA A 64 17.41 7.27 5.66
CA ALA A 64 16.97 7.01 7.03
C ALA A 64 15.51 7.42 7.34
N PRO A 65 15.02 8.60 6.90
CA PRO A 65 13.62 8.98 7.14
C PRO A 65 12.62 8.06 6.41
N LYS A 66 12.96 7.58 5.20
CA LYS A 66 12.13 6.63 4.44
C LYS A 66 12.07 5.28 5.14
N ARG A 67 13.22 4.77 5.59
CA ARG A 67 13.32 3.52 6.35
C ARG A 67 12.51 3.59 7.63
N LEU A 68 12.68 4.65 8.42
CA LEU A 68 11.92 4.84 9.65
C LEU A 68 10.40 4.88 9.39
N ALA A 69 9.96 5.58 8.34
CA ALA A 69 8.56 5.64 7.97
C ALA A 69 7.99 4.26 7.59
N LEU A 70 8.74 3.47 6.82
CA LEU A 70 8.34 2.11 6.44
C LEU A 70 8.27 1.20 7.68
N ASP A 71 9.26 1.23 8.56
CA ASP A 71 9.29 0.42 9.79
C ASP A 71 8.10 0.74 10.72
N GLN A 72 7.69 2.01 10.79
CA GLN A 72 6.49 2.39 11.55
C GLN A 72 5.21 1.86 10.89
N TRP A 73 5.13 1.94 9.56
CA TRP A 73 3.93 1.57 8.82
C TRP A 73 3.70 0.05 8.77
N THR A 74 4.76 -0.73 8.76
CA THR A 74 4.68 -2.19 8.62
C THR A 74 4.53 -2.94 9.94
N THR A 75 4.81 -2.29 11.06
CA THR A 75 4.66 -2.89 12.40
C THR A 75 3.22 -2.69 12.91
N PRO A 76 2.40 -3.77 13.07
CA PRO A 76 0.99 -3.64 13.42
C PRO A 76 0.70 -2.79 14.66
N GLN A 77 1.44 -3.02 15.74
CA GLN A 77 1.24 -2.30 17.00
C GLN A 77 1.60 -0.81 16.91
N ARG A 78 2.62 -0.48 16.10
CA ARG A 78 3.05 0.91 15.91
C ARG A 78 2.06 1.67 15.07
N ILE A 79 1.63 1.07 13.95
CA ILE A 79 0.62 1.70 13.09
C ILE A 79 -0.72 1.87 13.82
N ASP A 80 -1.12 0.92 14.68
CA ASP A 80 -2.35 1.04 15.48
C ASP A 80 -2.31 2.25 16.40
N ARG A 81 -1.19 2.43 17.12
CA ARG A 81 -1.00 3.59 18.01
C ARG A 81 -0.98 4.91 17.24
N LEU A 82 -0.19 4.97 16.16
CA LEU A 82 -0.05 6.18 15.35
C LEU A 82 -1.37 6.59 14.70
N THR A 83 -2.06 5.64 14.06
CA THR A 83 -3.32 5.92 13.39
C THR A 83 -4.47 6.18 14.36
N GLY A 84 -4.47 5.50 15.52
CA GLY A 84 -5.46 5.74 16.57
C GLY A 84 -5.30 7.15 17.19
N LEU A 85 -4.08 7.62 17.40
CA LEU A 85 -3.83 9.00 17.85
C LEU A 85 -4.19 10.01 16.74
N ALA A 86 -3.73 9.74 15.52
CA ALA A 86 -3.98 10.62 14.38
C ALA A 86 -5.48 10.73 14.05
N SER A 87 -6.26 9.64 14.17
CA SER A 87 -7.70 9.64 13.93
C SER A 87 -8.46 10.54 14.91
N ARG A 88 -7.97 10.66 16.15
CA ARG A 88 -8.55 11.57 17.15
C ARG A 88 -8.16 13.03 16.91
N LEU A 89 -6.89 13.25 16.54
CA LEU A 89 -6.36 14.61 16.33
C LEU A 89 -6.81 15.24 15.00
N GLN A 90 -7.25 14.44 14.03
CA GLN A 90 -7.71 14.94 12.72
C GLN A 90 -9.08 15.63 12.76
N ALA A 91 -9.86 15.48 13.84
CA ALA A 91 -11.24 15.98 13.93
C ALA A 91 -11.41 17.45 13.46
N PRO A 92 -10.58 18.43 13.91
CA PRO A 92 -10.72 19.83 13.50
C PRO A 92 -10.34 20.08 12.02
N LEU A 93 -9.59 19.15 11.39
CA LEU A 93 -9.12 19.27 10.00
C LEU A 93 -9.98 18.48 9.01
N ARG A 94 -10.97 17.76 9.51
CA ARG A 94 -11.80 16.87 8.72
C ARG A 94 -12.96 17.60 8.09
N THR A 95 -13.11 17.46 6.77
CA THR A 95 -14.25 17.97 5.99
C THR A 95 -14.75 16.87 5.06
N GLY A 96 -15.95 16.36 5.31
CA GLY A 96 -16.60 15.39 4.41
C GLY A 96 -15.82 14.09 4.16
N GLY A 97 -15.09 13.56 5.17
CA GLY A 97 -14.28 12.33 5.01
C GLY A 97 -12.86 12.56 4.47
N LEU A 98 -12.50 13.81 4.20
CA LEU A 98 -11.16 14.22 3.79
C LEU A 98 -10.52 15.10 4.86
N ILE A 99 -9.18 15.06 4.91
CA ILE A 99 -8.36 15.94 5.75
C ILE A 99 -7.73 17.00 4.87
N ARG A 100 -7.88 18.28 5.26
CA ARG A 100 -7.14 19.39 4.69
C ARG A 100 -6.06 19.84 5.66
N LEU A 101 -4.80 19.69 5.25
CA LEU A 101 -3.68 20.17 6.05
C LEU A 101 -3.64 21.71 5.99
N PRO A 102 -3.41 22.41 7.12
CA PRO A 102 -3.44 23.87 7.15
C PRO A 102 -2.22 24.53 6.47
N PHE A 103 -1.12 23.79 6.28
CA PHE A 103 0.15 24.33 5.80
C PHE A 103 0.85 23.41 4.79
N GLY A 104 1.63 24.02 3.87
CA GLY A 104 2.50 23.34 2.91
C GLY A 104 1.90 23.16 1.52
N LYS A 105 2.75 22.77 0.56
CA LYS A 105 2.34 22.51 -0.84
C LYS A 105 1.29 21.40 -0.92
N LEU A 106 1.41 20.38 -0.10
CA LEU A 106 0.47 19.24 -0.06
C LEU A 106 -0.96 19.68 0.31
N ALA A 107 -1.08 20.68 1.19
CA ALA A 107 -2.37 21.22 1.62
C ALA A 107 -3.13 21.96 0.53
N LYS A 108 -2.39 22.56 -0.40
CA LYS A 108 -2.97 23.36 -1.50
C LYS A 108 -3.43 22.49 -2.65
N GLU A 109 -2.76 21.36 -2.87
CA GLU A 109 -2.92 20.56 -4.07
C GLU A 109 -3.67 19.24 -3.83
N LYS A 110 -3.67 18.71 -2.61
CA LYS A 110 -4.22 17.37 -2.32
C LYS A 110 -5.01 17.34 -1.01
N SER A 111 -6.14 16.65 -1.04
CA SER A 111 -6.87 16.24 0.15
C SER A 111 -6.51 14.80 0.48
N LEU A 112 -6.22 14.51 1.75
CA LEU A 112 -5.94 13.17 2.21
C LEU A 112 -7.23 12.52 2.75
N PRO A 113 -7.45 11.22 2.52
CA PRO A 113 -8.57 10.53 3.15
C PRO A 113 -8.40 10.53 4.67
N ALA A 114 -9.51 10.74 5.38
CA ALA A 114 -9.52 10.71 6.83
C ALA A 114 -9.31 9.28 7.34
N LEU A 115 -8.53 9.13 8.40
CA LEU A 115 -8.39 7.86 9.10
C LEU A 115 -9.68 7.50 9.82
N SER A 116 -10.09 6.24 9.72
CA SER A 116 -11.24 5.75 10.46
C SER A 116 -10.94 5.61 11.95
N GLU A 117 -11.85 6.05 12.79
CA GLU A 117 -11.81 5.82 14.23
C GLU A 117 -12.09 4.34 14.57
N HIS A 118 -12.80 3.65 13.67
CA HIS A 118 -13.14 2.25 13.78
C HIS A 118 -12.58 1.45 12.58
N PRO A 119 -11.30 1.06 12.62
CA PRO A 119 -10.70 0.18 11.62
C PRO A 119 -11.49 -1.13 11.43
N LEU A 120 -11.43 -1.71 10.25
CA LEU A 120 -12.19 -2.91 9.91
C LEU A 120 -11.91 -4.09 10.85
N HIS A 121 -10.68 -4.26 11.27
CA HIS A 121 -10.29 -5.35 12.16
C HIS A 121 -10.96 -5.29 13.54
N TYR A 122 -11.41 -4.13 14.01
CA TYR A 122 -12.20 -4.05 15.24
C TYR A 122 -13.60 -4.66 15.06
N ARG A 123 -14.07 -4.79 13.82
CA ARG A 123 -15.34 -5.40 13.46
C ARG A 123 -15.23 -6.89 13.10
N ALA A 124 -14.06 -7.50 13.28
CA ALA A 124 -13.82 -8.90 12.91
C ALA A 124 -14.82 -9.86 13.59
N ARG A 125 -15.12 -9.63 14.87
CA ARG A 125 -16.10 -10.42 15.63
C ARG A 125 -17.53 -10.24 15.12
N GLU A 126 -17.89 -9.02 14.77
CA GLU A 126 -19.18 -8.69 14.19
C GLU A 126 -19.37 -9.41 12.82
N ILE A 127 -18.33 -9.37 11.98
CA ILE A 127 -18.32 -10.08 10.70
C ILE A 127 -18.46 -11.58 10.94
N ALA A 128 -17.71 -12.16 11.86
CA ALA A 128 -17.80 -13.59 12.16
C ALA A 128 -19.18 -14.01 12.71
N SER A 129 -19.80 -13.16 13.54
CA SER A 129 -21.14 -13.46 14.12
C SER A 129 -22.29 -13.45 13.11
N THR A 130 -22.07 -12.86 11.94
CA THR A 130 -23.07 -12.78 10.86
C THR A 130 -22.84 -13.81 9.75
N ASN A 131 -21.97 -14.77 9.97
CA ASN A 131 -21.74 -15.88 9.04
C ASN A 131 -22.99 -16.78 8.96
N PRO A 132 -23.28 -17.39 7.78
CA PRO A 132 -24.39 -18.31 7.62
C PRO A 132 -24.23 -19.57 8.50
N ALA A 133 -25.35 -20.13 8.96
CA ALA A 133 -25.33 -21.33 9.81
C ALA A 133 -24.80 -22.57 9.08
N ALA A 134 -24.98 -22.65 7.76
CA ALA A 134 -24.46 -23.71 6.91
C ALA A 134 -23.63 -23.09 5.77
N PRO A 135 -22.34 -22.78 6.01
CA PRO A 135 -21.52 -22.14 5.00
C PRO A 135 -21.09 -23.12 3.91
N GLY A 136 -21.09 -22.63 2.65
CA GLY A 136 -20.60 -23.41 1.51
C GLY A 136 -19.08 -23.36 1.39
N VAL A 137 -18.48 -22.17 1.57
CA VAL A 137 -17.04 -21.94 1.40
C VAL A 137 -16.52 -21.08 2.53
N LYS A 138 -15.31 -21.38 3.01
CA LYS A 138 -14.59 -20.53 3.98
C LYS A 138 -13.71 -19.52 3.26
N VAL A 139 -13.86 -18.26 3.61
CA VAL A 139 -13.14 -17.15 2.99
C VAL A 139 -12.37 -16.36 4.06
N GLY A 140 -11.05 -16.28 3.90
CA GLY A 140 -10.20 -15.39 4.68
C GLY A 140 -10.19 -13.99 4.06
N LEU A 141 -10.74 -12.99 4.74
CA LEU A 141 -10.67 -11.59 4.33
C LEU A 141 -9.39 -10.98 4.87
N PHE A 142 -8.43 -10.66 3.99
CA PHE A 142 -7.21 -9.92 4.33
C PHE A 142 -7.41 -8.44 4.01
N PRO A 143 -7.71 -7.60 5.00
CA PRO A 143 -7.86 -6.18 4.77
C PRO A 143 -6.50 -5.55 4.54
N SER A 144 -6.29 -4.89 3.40
CA SER A 144 -5.12 -4.04 3.19
C SER A 144 -5.15 -2.87 4.18
N CYS A 145 -3.99 -2.24 4.43
CA CYS A 145 -3.91 -1.07 5.30
C CYS A 145 -4.85 0.07 4.86
N MET A 146 -5.11 0.20 3.55
CA MET A 146 -6.06 1.17 2.99
C MET A 146 -7.51 0.81 3.36
N VAL A 147 -7.90 -0.45 3.15
CA VAL A 147 -9.26 -0.92 3.49
C VAL A 147 -9.47 -0.91 4.99
N ASP A 148 -8.48 -1.37 5.76
CA ASP A 148 -8.60 -1.43 7.21
C ASP A 148 -8.80 -0.05 7.85
N ARG A 149 -8.05 0.96 7.39
CA ARG A 149 -7.92 2.23 8.11
C ARG A 149 -8.57 3.44 7.45
N LEU A 150 -8.70 3.41 6.13
CA LEU A 150 -9.27 4.55 5.39
C LEU A 150 -10.65 4.23 4.83
N LEU A 151 -10.90 2.98 4.42
CA LEU A 151 -12.14 2.57 3.77
C LEU A 151 -12.76 1.32 4.43
N PRO A 152 -12.93 1.26 5.77
CA PRO A 152 -13.44 0.08 6.45
C PRO A 152 -14.86 -0.29 6.00
N ALA A 153 -15.66 0.69 5.57
CA ALA A 153 -17.00 0.44 5.03
C ALA A 153 -16.96 -0.45 3.77
N ALA A 154 -15.96 -0.26 2.89
CA ALA A 154 -15.81 -1.10 1.70
C ALA A 154 -15.45 -2.55 2.07
N GLY A 155 -14.56 -2.76 3.04
CA GLY A 155 -14.22 -4.10 3.53
C GLY A 155 -15.40 -4.78 4.21
N TYR A 156 -16.19 -4.03 4.99
CA TYR A 156 -17.40 -4.56 5.61
C TYR A 156 -18.46 -4.94 4.59
N ALA A 157 -18.67 -4.10 3.57
CA ALA A 157 -19.61 -4.40 2.48
C ALA A 157 -19.17 -5.65 1.71
N ALA A 158 -17.87 -5.80 1.42
CA ALA A 158 -17.33 -7.01 0.78
C ALA A 158 -17.63 -8.27 1.61
N ALA A 159 -17.40 -8.21 2.93
CA ALA A 159 -17.75 -9.32 3.83
C ALA A 159 -19.22 -9.67 3.76
N ARG A 160 -20.12 -8.68 3.79
CA ARG A 160 -21.58 -8.87 3.71
C ARG A 160 -22.01 -9.49 2.39
N VAL A 161 -21.44 -9.09 1.28
CA VAL A 161 -21.72 -9.69 -0.03
C VAL A 161 -21.29 -11.16 -0.06
N LEU A 162 -20.11 -11.49 0.42
CA LEU A 162 -19.64 -12.87 0.50
C LEU A 162 -20.55 -13.73 1.39
N GLN A 163 -20.96 -13.20 2.54
CA GLN A 163 -21.87 -13.89 3.44
C GLN A 163 -23.26 -14.11 2.81
N ALA A 164 -23.76 -13.13 2.08
CA ALA A 164 -25.03 -13.26 1.35
C ALA A 164 -24.97 -14.33 0.24
N LEU A 165 -23.78 -14.59 -0.30
CA LEU A 165 -23.51 -15.68 -1.24
C LEU A 165 -23.24 -17.03 -0.54
N GLY A 166 -23.43 -17.12 0.78
CA GLY A 166 -23.28 -18.35 1.55
C GLY A 166 -21.85 -18.66 2.02
N ALA A 167 -20.91 -17.70 1.95
CA ALA A 167 -19.56 -17.92 2.43
C ALA A 167 -19.45 -17.64 3.94
N GLU A 168 -18.61 -18.45 4.63
CA GLU A 168 -18.13 -18.17 5.98
C GLU A 168 -16.92 -17.24 5.91
N VAL A 169 -17.10 -15.99 6.37
CA VAL A 169 -16.05 -14.96 6.25
C VAL A 169 -15.35 -14.75 7.58
N HIS A 170 -14.03 -14.84 7.56
CA HIS A 170 -13.17 -14.53 8.70
C HIS A 170 -12.16 -13.45 8.31
N VAL A 171 -12.03 -12.44 9.15
CA VAL A 171 -10.95 -11.45 9.00
C VAL A 171 -9.64 -12.10 9.45
N VAL A 172 -8.64 -12.10 8.57
CA VAL A 172 -7.34 -12.73 8.86
C VAL A 172 -6.67 -12.01 10.01
N GLU A 173 -6.34 -12.77 11.06
CA GLU A 173 -5.61 -12.27 12.21
C GLU A 173 -4.12 -12.06 11.91
N GLY A 174 -3.44 -11.31 12.81
CA GLY A 174 -1.99 -11.07 12.68
C GLY A 174 -1.60 -10.05 11.63
N ARG A 175 -2.53 -9.25 11.14
CA ARG A 175 -2.44 -8.05 10.28
C ARG A 175 -1.01 -7.63 9.90
N ARG A 176 -0.36 -8.45 9.10
CA ARG A 176 0.95 -8.11 8.55
C ARG A 176 0.75 -7.20 7.34
N CYS A 177 1.71 -6.30 7.11
CA CYS A 177 1.76 -5.55 5.87
C CYS A 177 1.84 -6.54 4.68
N CYS A 178 1.21 -6.17 3.56
CA CYS A 178 1.31 -6.96 2.31
C CYS A 178 2.72 -6.89 1.67
N GLY A 179 3.64 -6.14 2.27
CA GLY A 179 5.01 -5.97 1.78
C GLY A 179 5.18 -4.99 0.61
N LEU A 180 4.10 -4.60 -0.05
CA LEU A 180 4.16 -3.72 -1.24
C LEU A 180 4.92 -2.40 -1.02
N PRO A 181 4.79 -1.69 0.12
CA PRO A 181 5.56 -0.47 0.37
C PRO A 181 7.08 -0.72 0.42
N HIS A 182 7.51 -1.83 1.03
CA HIS A 182 8.91 -2.24 1.05
C HIS A 182 9.38 -2.65 -0.35
N LEU A 183 8.61 -3.48 -1.04
CA LEU A 183 8.92 -3.90 -2.41
C LEU A 183 9.09 -2.69 -3.34
N ASN A 184 8.13 -1.75 -3.30
CA ASN A 184 8.20 -0.51 -4.07
C ASN A 184 9.32 0.43 -3.61
N ALA A 185 9.82 0.28 -2.41
CA ALA A 185 10.99 1.01 -1.92
C ALA A 185 12.32 0.35 -2.31
N GLY A 186 12.31 -0.85 -2.89
CA GLY A 186 13.50 -1.65 -3.21
C GLY A 186 14.00 -2.51 -2.05
N ASP A 187 13.26 -2.55 -0.93
CA ASP A 187 13.61 -3.31 0.27
C ASP A 187 12.95 -4.70 0.21
N ARG A 188 13.59 -5.61 -0.50
CA ARG A 188 13.08 -6.98 -0.71
C ARG A 188 13.11 -7.85 0.54
N GLU A 189 14.07 -7.62 1.43
CA GLU A 189 14.19 -8.38 2.67
C GLU A 189 12.97 -8.17 3.57
N ASN A 190 12.54 -6.92 3.74
CA ASN A 190 11.41 -6.57 4.58
C ASN A 190 10.06 -6.63 3.84
N ALA A 191 10.05 -6.91 2.55
CA ALA A 191 8.83 -7.12 1.76
C ALA A 191 8.20 -8.50 1.91
N ARG A 192 8.85 -9.43 2.63
CA ARG A 192 8.43 -10.84 2.83
C ARG A 192 7.58 -11.03 4.07
#